data_97bc581b3ee53f86693277f8fc0b4d05
#
_entry.id   97bc581b3ee53f86693277f8fc0b4d05
#
_cell.length_a   1.000
_cell.length_b   1.000
_cell.length_c   1.000
_cell.angle_alpha   90.00
_cell.angle_beta   90.00
_cell.angle_gamma   90.00
#
_symmetry.space_group_name_H-M   'P 1'
#
loop_
_entity.id
_entity.type
_entity.pdbx_description
1 polymer ?
#
loop_
_entity_poly.entity_id
_entity_poly.type
_entity_poly.pdbx_seq_one_letter_code
_entity_poly.pdbx_strand_id
1 'polypeptide(L)'
;MEIARMDYEEEPGTEDRSWIGYYDLSGDSGMELPFYALNNESRQEGFVGIDLRARLSDAEEQAALLEKQIQEDDLTQEELNSKSWDVYSLWDSLLNEIWKRLKDTQDAAKMEELTEKEREWISWKEQQISEAGKEFEGGSMESMVRAQKGAELTRKRVYELMEIVEGKR
;
A
#
# COMPACT_ATOMS: atom_id res chain seq x y z
N MET A 1 16.18 -15.54 -7.49
CA MET A 1 14.89 -16.13 -7.06
C MET A 1 13.80 -15.17 -7.50
N GLU A 2 13.12 -15.51 -8.59
CA GLU A 2 12.03 -14.68 -9.14
C GLU A 2 10.89 -14.63 -8.14
N ILE A 3 10.50 -13.41 -7.80
CA ILE A 3 9.24 -13.17 -7.09
C ILE A 3 8.15 -13.40 -8.11
N ALA A 4 7.20 -14.26 -7.76
CA ALA A 4 6.07 -14.57 -8.58
C ALA A 4 5.40 -13.29 -9.07
N ARG A 5 5.60 -12.99 -10.34
CA ARG A 5 4.82 -12.06 -11.10
C ARG A 5 3.43 -12.68 -11.18
N MET A 6 2.49 -12.19 -10.41
CA MET A 6 1.08 -12.49 -10.67
C MET A 6 0.72 -11.69 -11.92
N ASP A 7 0.86 -12.32 -13.07
CA ASP A 7 0.29 -11.83 -14.31
C ASP A 7 -1.23 -11.97 -14.17
N TYR A 8 -1.91 -10.88 -13.86
CA TYR A 8 -3.33 -10.79 -14.12
C TYR A 8 -3.48 -10.62 -15.61
N GLU A 9 -4.10 -11.62 -16.26
CA GLU A 9 -4.54 -11.50 -17.65
C GLU A 9 -5.55 -10.36 -17.74
N GLU A 10 -5.18 -9.31 -18.46
CA GLU A 10 -6.08 -8.21 -18.80
C GLU A 10 -7.21 -8.74 -19.67
N GLU A 11 -8.42 -8.77 -19.16
CA GLU A 11 -9.61 -8.83 -20.01
C GLU A 11 -9.77 -7.47 -20.71
N PRO A 12 -9.92 -7.44 -22.05
CA PRO A 12 -10.02 -6.18 -22.79
C PRO A 12 -11.37 -5.52 -22.53
N GLY A 13 -11.38 -4.42 -21.78
CA GLY A 13 -12.55 -3.56 -21.70
C GLY A 13 -12.88 -2.95 -20.35
N THR A 14 -12.16 -3.29 -19.29
CA THR A 14 -12.25 -2.58 -18.01
C THR A 14 -10.92 -1.88 -17.76
N GLU A 15 -10.96 -0.56 -17.57
CA GLU A 15 -9.84 0.15 -16.95
C GLU A 15 -9.78 -0.28 -15.48
N ASP A 16 -9.45 -1.55 -15.27
CA ASP A 16 -9.26 -2.11 -13.95
C ASP A 16 -7.91 -1.61 -13.44
N ARG A 17 -7.97 -0.56 -12.63
CA ARG A 17 -6.83 -0.09 -11.85
C ARG A 17 -6.60 -1.05 -10.68
N SER A 18 -6.42 -2.32 -10.97
CA SER A 18 -5.99 -3.32 -9.99
C SER A 18 -4.51 -3.10 -9.66
N TRP A 19 -4.22 -2.05 -8.93
CA TRP A 19 -2.90 -1.77 -8.39
C TRP A 19 -2.73 -2.52 -7.08
N ILE A 20 -2.28 -3.72 -7.21
CA ILE A 20 -1.67 -4.44 -6.10
C ILE A 20 -0.28 -3.84 -5.96
N GLY A 21 -0.01 -3.20 -4.83
CA GLY A 21 1.30 -2.62 -4.56
C GLY A 21 2.40 -3.67 -4.74
N TYR A 22 3.34 -3.41 -5.61
CA TYR A 22 4.51 -4.27 -5.77
C TYR A 22 5.43 -4.04 -4.58
N TYR A 23 5.48 -5.01 -3.68
CA TYR A 23 6.48 -5.02 -2.62
C TYR A 23 7.78 -5.58 -3.18
N ASP A 24 8.79 -4.72 -3.35
CA ASP A 24 10.13 -5.20 -3.67
C ASP A 24 10.75 -5.86 -2.43
N LEU A 25 10.56 -7.16 -2.32
CA LEU A 25 11.16 -7.98 -1.27
C LEU A 25 12.53 -8.54 -1.69
N SER A 26 13.00 -8.29 -2.92
CA SER A 26 14.21 -8.93 -3.47
C SER A 26 15.50 -8.21 -3.15
N GLY A 27 15.43 -6.96 -2.74
CA GLY A 27 16.64 -6.15 -2.49
C GLY A 27 17.32 -5.59 -3.75
N ASP A 28 16.80 -5.86 -4.93
CA ASP A 28 17.31 -5.31 -6.18
C ASP A 28 16.58 -4.00 -6.52
N SER A 29 17.35 -2.91 -6.62
CA SER A 29 16.85 -1.53 -6.69
C SER A 29 16.41 -1.09 -8.08
N GLY A 30 16.00 -2.02 -8.93
CA GLY A 30 15.72 -1.79 -10.35
C GLY A 30 14.27 -1.52 -10.73
N MET A 31 13.36 -1.29 -9.81
CA MET A 31 11.94 -1.15 -10.15
C MET A 31 11.52 0.29 -10.39
N GLU A 32 10.95 0.54 -11.57
CA GLU A 32 10.24 1.78 -11.87
C GLU A 32 9.03 1.91 -10.93
N LEU A 33 8.98 3.00 -10.18
CA LEU A 33 7.88 3.30 -9.29
C LEU A 33 6.61 3.61 -10.09
N PRO A 34 5.43 3.16 -9.63
CA PRO A 34 4.18 3.51 -10.28
C PRO A 34 3.91 5.01 -10.24
N PHE A 35 3.09 5.48 -11.13
CA PHE A 35 2.76 6.83 -11.56
C PHE A 35 2.64 7.93 -10.46
N TYR A 36 2.38 7.58 -9.22
CA TYR A 36 2.27 8.53 -8.10
C TYR A 36 3.62 9.06 -7.58
N ALA A 37 4.73 8.52 -8.05
CA ALA A 37 6.07 9.00 -7.70
C ALA A 37 6.50 10.22 -8.51
N LEU A 38 5.77 10.59 -9.57
CA LEU A 38 6.17 11.62 -10.52
C LEU A 38 6.16 13.05 -10.00
N ASN A 39 5.59 13.31 -8.84
CA ASN A 39 5.62 14.65 -8.24
C ASN A 39 6.75 14.85 -7.22
N ASN A 40 7.69 13.91 -7.11
CA ASN A 40 8.76 13.95 -6.13
C ASN A 40 10.17 13.95 -6.74
N GLU A 41 10.34 14.51 -7.95
CA GLU A 41 11.65 14.57 -8.65
C GLU A 41 12.75 15.34 -7.90
N SER A 42 12.44 15.97 -6.77
CA SER A 42 13.42 16.74 -5.98
C SER A 42 14.01 16.00 -4.77
N ARG A 43 13.77 14.70 -4.60
CA ARG A 43 14.19 13.97 -3.39
C ARG A 43 15.06 12.73 -3.63
N GLN A 44 15.84 12.69 -4.69
CA GLN A 44 16.85 11.63 -4.90
C GLN A 44 18.16 11.83 -4.10
N GLU A 45 18.24 12.85 -3.26
CA GLU A 45 19.40 13.01 -2.38
C GLU A 45 19.10 12.52 -0.97
N GLY A 46 19.58 11.31 -0.68
CA GLY A 46 19.83 10.87 0.69
C GLY A 46 18.61 10.55 1.53
N PHE A 47 18.16 9.31 1.49
CA PHE A 47 17.22 8.72 2.47
C PHE A 47 17.75 8.69 3.93
N VAL A 48 18.85 9.38 4.19
CA VAL A 48 19.43 9.59 5.52
C VAL A 48 18.61 10.67 6.21
N GLY A 49 17.57 10.26 6.94
CA GLY A 49 16.89 11.16 7.87
C GLY A 49 15.40 11.43 7.62
N ILE A 50 14.69 10.64 6.78
CA ILE A 50 13.23 10.75 6.77
C ILE A 50 12.71 10.37 8.15
N ASP A 51 12.06 11.32 8.81
CA ASP A 51 11.33 11.08 10.04
C ASP A 51 10.04 10.31 9.71
N LEU A 52 10.09 8.99 9.84
CA LEU A 52 8.94 8.13 9.58
C LEU A 52 7.73 8.45 10.47
N ARG A 53 7.95 9.06 11.65
CA ARG A 53 6.84 9.51 12.49
C ARG A 53 6.14 10.72 11.90
N ALA A 54 6.91 11.67 11.35
CA ALA A 54 6.32 12.79 10.61
C ALA A 54 5.56 12.29 9.38
N ARG A 55 6.13 11.34 8.63
CA ARG A 55 5.45 10.70 7.48
C ARG A 55 4.17 9.97 7.87
N LEU A 56 4.17 9.28 9.01
CA LEU A 56 2.97 8.63 9.54
C LEU A 56 1.90 9.67 9.90
N SER A 57 2.28 10.75 10.58
CA SER A 57 1.36 11.84 10.93
C SER A 57 0.76 12.50 9.68
N ASP A 58 1.58 12.79 8.67
CA ASP A 58 1.12 13.33 7.40
C ASP A 58 0.13 12.38 6.69
N ALA A 59 0.42 11.08 6.70
CA ALA A 59 -0.47 10.08 6.12
C ALA A 59 -1.80 9.98 6.86
N GLU A 60 -1.79 10.06 8.19
CA GLU A 60 -3.00 10.09 9.01
C GLU A 60 -3.87 11.30 8.69
N GLU A 61 -3.27 12.49 8.59
CA GLU A 61 -3.99 13.72 8.26
C GLU A 61 -4.60 13.67 6.85
N GLN A 62 -3.82 13.20 5.87
CA GLN A 62 -4.29 13.08 4.49
C GLN A 62 -5.40 12.01 4.35
N ALA A 63 -5.23 10.86 4.98
CA ALA A 63 -6.24 9.81 4.99
C ALA A 63 -7.54 10.30 5.64
N ALA A 64 -7.46 10.97 6.79
CA ALA A 64 -8.62 11.54 7.47
C ALA A 64 -9.36 12.58 6.60
N LEU A 65 -8.62 13.40 5.86
CA LEU A 65 -9.22 14.37 4.93
C LEU A 65 -9.97 13.67 3.78
N LEU A 66 -9.36 12.66 3.16
CA LEU A 66 -9.99 11.89 2.09
C LEU A 66 -11.21 11.10 2.59
N GLU A 67 -11.08 10.45 3.74
CA GLU A 67 -12.18 9.71 4.38
C GLU A 67 -13.36 10.64 4.72
N LYS A 68 -13.07 11.85 5.19
CA LYS A 68 -14.09 12.88 5.44
C LYS A 68 -14.80 13.28 4.15
N GLN A 69 -14.07 13.53 3.07
CA GLN A 69 -14.68 13.84 1.77
C GLN A 69 -15.55 12.68 1.26
N ILE A 70 -15.14 11.44 1.43
CA ILE A 70 -15.93 10.24 1.07
C ILE A 70 -17.26 10.21 1.84
N GLN A 71 -17.28 10.68 3.09
CA GLN A 71 -18.46 10.61 3.97
C GLN A 71 -19.40 11.81 3.84
N GLU A 72 -18.86 13.01 3.59
CA GLU A 72 -19.60 14.27 3.72
C GLU A 72 -19.94 14.90 2.36
N ASP A 73 -19.16 14.64 1.30
CA ASP A 73 -19.35 15.24 -0.02
C ASP A 73 -20.38 14.43 -0.83
N ASP A 74 -21.13 15.12 -1.70
CA ASP A 74 -22.08 14.51 -2.64
C ASP A 74 -21.30 13.99 -3.88
N LEU A 75 -20.66 12.81 -3.71
CA LEU A 75 -19.79 12.22 -4.69
C LEU A 75 -20.50 11.18 -5.55
N THR A 76 -20.13 11.13 -6.81
CA THR A 76 -20.48 10.01 -7.69
C THR A 76 -19.79 8.72 -7.27
N GLN A 77 -20.31 7.58 -7.70
CA GLN A 77 -19.67 6.28 -7.40
C GLN A 77 -18.23 6.20 -7.94
N GLU A 78 -17.95 6.83 -9.09
CA GLU A 78 -16.61 6.87 -9.67
C GLU A 78 -15.65 7.68 -8.78
N GLU A 79 -16.09 8.82 -8.27
CA GLU A 79 -15.30 9.63 -7.33
C GLU A 79 -15.09 8.90 -6.01
N LEU A 80 -16.09 8.18 -5.49
CA LEU A 80 -15.97 7.33 -4.31
C LEU A 80 -14.92 6.23 -4.52
N ASN A 81 -14.96 5.55 -5.67
CA ASN A 81 -13.97 4.55 -6.05
C ASN A 81 -12.57 5.17 -6.08
N SER A 82 -12.39 6.29 -6.79
CA SER A 82 -11.09 6.97 -6.92
C SER A 82 -10.52 7.38 -5.57
N LYS A 83 -11.30 8.08 -4.74
CA LYS A 83 -10.85 8.53 -3.41
C LYS A 83 -10.53 7.36 -2.46
N SER A 84 -11.27 6.27 -2.55
CA SER A 84 -10.96 5.07 -1.75
C SER A 84 -9.63 4.44 -2.16
N TRP A 85 -9.31 4.43 -3.45
CA TRP A 85 -7.99 4.02 -3.95
C TRP A 85 -6.89 4.98 -3.55
N ASP A 86 -7.16 6.30 -3.49
CA ASP A 86 -6.19 7.29 -2.99
C ASP A 86 -5.81 7.03 -1.53
N VAL A 87 -6.80 6.71 -0.68
CA VAL A 87 -6.55 6.32 0.72
C VAL A 87 -5.70 5.05 0.80
N TYR A 88 -6.03 4.02 0.00
CA TYR A 88 -5.26 2.78 -0.01
C TYR A 88 -3.83 3.01 -0.49
N SER A 89 -3.64 3.74 -1.58
CA SER A 89 -2.32 4.05 -2.13
C SER A 89 -1.45 4.85 -1.17
N LEU A 90 -2.05 5.73 -0.38
CA LEU A 90 -1.36 6.50 0.65
C LEU A 90 -0.74 5.58 1.71
N TRP A 91 -1.51 4.63 2.24
CA TRP A 91 -1.03 3.67 3.24
C TRP A 91 -0.03 2.69 2.65
N ASP A 92 -0.23 2.25 1.42
CA ASP A 92 0.67 1.36 0.71
C ASP A 92 2.04 2.01 0.44
N SER A 93 2.04 3.28 0.04
CA SER A 93 3.27 4.05 -0.14
C SER A 93 4.07 4.19 1.16
N LEU A 94 3.40 4.48 2.27
CA LEU A 94 4.05 4.57 3.58
C LEU A 94 4.59 3.21 4.04
N LEU A 95 3.85 2.12 3.80
CA LEU A 95 4.32 0.76 4.07
C LEU A 95 5.65 0.48 3.37
N ASN A 96 5.76 0.84 2.09
CA ASN A 96 6.97 0.66 1.29
C ASN A 96 8.14 1.52 1.80
N GLU A 97 7.89 2.76 2.25
CA GLU A 97 8.90 3.61 2.88
C GLU A 97 9.45 2.97 4.17
N ILE A 98 8.55 2.43 5.01
CA ILE A 98 8.92 1.73 6.24
C ILE A 98 9.70 0.46 5.93
N TRP A 99 9.26 -0.32 4.95
CA TRP A 99 9.93 -1.54 4.52
C TRP A 99 11.36 -1.26 4.04
N LYS A 100 11.55 -0.20 3.25
CA LYS A 100 12.88 0.25 2.84
C LYS A 100 13.76 0.58 4.04
N ARG A 101 13.20 1.28 5.04
CA ARG A 101 13.92 1.60 6.27
C ARG A 101 14.34 0.36 7.04
N LEU A 102 13.47 -0.66 7.12
CA LEU A 102 13.79 -1.94 7.75
C LEU A 102 14.96 -2.63 7.04
N LYS A 103 14.95 -2.68 5.71
CA LYS A 103 16.06 -3.24 4.91
C LYS A 103 17.40 -2.54 5.21
N ASP A 104 17.37 -1.23 5.43
CA ASP A 104 18.58 -0.43 5.69
C ASP A 104 19.09 -0.57 7.13
N THR A 105 18.25 -0.99 8.08
CA THR A 105 18.56 -0.93 9.51
C THR A 105 18.61 -2.28 10.22
N GLN A 106 17.95 -3.30 9.68
CA GLN A 106 17.93 -4.64 10.27
C GLN A 106 19.06 -5.51 9.72
N ASP A 107 19.51 -6.48 10.53
CA ASP A 107 20.46 -7.49 10.06
C ASP A 107 19.81 -8.51 9.08
N ALA A 108 20.65 -9.27 8.38
CA ALA A 108 20.19 -10.20 7.36
C ALA A 108 19.25 -11.29 7.90
N ALA A 109 19.50 -11.80 9.10
CA ALA A 109 18.68 -12.86 9.71
C ALA A 109 17.28 -12.33 10.07
N LYS A 110 17.22 -11.10 10.62
CA LYS A 110 15.95 -10.44 10.94
C LYS A 110 15.17 -10.09 9.68
N MET A 111 15.85 -9.64 8.63
CA MET A 111 15.21 -9.34 7.34
C MET A 111 14.68 -10.58 6.64
N GLU A 112 15.37 -11.73 6.74
CA GLU A 112 14.86 -13.01 6.23
C GLU A 112 13.54 -13.38 6.91
N GLU A 113 13.50 -13.35 8.26
CA GLU A 113 12.28 -13.60 9.05
C GLU A 113 11.14 -12.64 8.68
N LEU A 114 11.45 -11.33 8.59
CA LEU A 114 10.45 -10.30 8.24
C LEU A 114 9.92 -10.50 6.83
N THR A 115 10.78 -10.87 5.88
CA THR A 115 10.40 -11.09 4.48
C THR A 115 9.44 -12.27 4.34
N GLU A 116 9.66 -13.37 5.07
CA GLU A 116 8.74 -14.50 5.07
C GLU A 116 7.37 -14.09 5.63
N LYS A 117 7.35 -13.42 6.77
CA LYS A 117 6.11 -12.92 7.38
C LYS A 117 5.37 -11.92 6.49
N GLU A 118 6.11 -11.06 5.78
CA GLU A 118 5.51 -10.08 4.88
C GLU A 118 4.86 -10.75 3.67
N ARG A 119 5.50 -11.78 3.09
CA ARG A 119 4.90 -12.57 2.00
C ARG A 119 3.62 -13.27 2.43
N GLU A 120 3.61 -13.87 3.62
CA GLU A 120 2.40 -14.49 4.17
C GLU A 120 1.30 -13.46 4.39
N TRP A 121 1.65 -12.29 4.94
CA TRP A 121 0.71 -11.20 5.16
C TRP A 121 0.15 -10.65 3.84
N ILE A 122 0.97 -10.45 2.81
CA ILE A 122 0.53 -10.01 1.48
C ILE A 122 -0.49 -11.00 0.91
N SER A 123 -0.17 -12.28 0.91
CA SER A 123 -1.08 -13.32 0.40
C SER A 123 -2.42 -13.32 1.16
N TRP A 124 -2.37 -13.20 2.47
CA TRP A 124 -3.57 -13.10 3.31
C TRP A 124 -4.35 -11.80 3.02
N LYS A 125 -3.68 -10.66 2.91
CA LYS A 125 -4.29 -9.36 2.57
C LYS A 125 -5.08 -9.45 1.26
N GLU A 126 -4.46 -10.00 0.23
CA GLU A 126 -5.08 -10.17 -1.08
C GLU A 126 -6.35 -11.02 -1.03
N GLN A 127 -6.29 -12.12 -0.28
CA GLN A 127 -7.46 -12.96 -0.04
C GLN A 127 -8.58 -12.18 0.66
N GLN A 128 -8.26 -11.38 1.67
CA GLN A 128 -9.24 -10.56 2.39
C GLN A 128 -9.87 -9.48 1.50
N ILE A 129 -9.07 -8.83 0.65
CA ILE A 129 -9.54 -7.84 -0.32
C ILE A 129 -10.49 -8.49 -1.33
N SER A 130 -10.10 -9.64 -1.88
CA SER A 130 -10.93 -10.41 -2.81
C SER A 130 -12.25 -10.82 -2.17
N GLU A 131 -12.20 -11.35 -0.95
CA GLU A 131 -13.41 -11.77 -0.21
C GLU A 131 -14.37 -10.60 0.05
N ALA A 132 -13.84 -9.43 0.45
CA ALA A 132 -14.63 -8.23 0.67
C ALA A 132 -15.36 -7.76 -0.60
N GLY A 133 -14.75 -7.92 -1.78
CA GLY A 133 -15.35 -7.54 -3.06
C GLY A 133 -16.43 -8.48 -3.56
N LYS A 134 -16.49 -9.74 -3.09
CA LYS A 134 -17.39 -10.77 -3.66
C LYS A 134 -18.87 -10.42 -3.64
N GLU A 135 -19.36 -9.79 -2.58
CA GLU A 135 -20.76 -9.37 -2.49
C GLU A 135 -21.14 -8.31 -3.52
N PHE A 136 -20.15 -7.60 -4.07
CA PHE A 136 -20.29 -6.49 -5.00
C PHE A 136 -19.79 -6.82 -6.40
N GLU A 137 -19.46 -8.08 -6.66
CA GLU A 137 -18.83 -8.55 -7.89
C GLU A 137 -19.58 -8.09 -9.15
N GLY A 138 -18.87 -7.43 -10.05
CA GLY A 138 -19.42 -6.81 -11.26
C GLY A 138 -20.26 -5.55 -11.04
N GLY A 139 -20.40 -5.10 -9.80
CA GLY A 139 -21.10 -3.86 -9.44
C GLY A 139 -20.17 -2.65 -9.33
N SER A 140 -20.74 -1.46 -9.47
CA SER A 140 -19.99 -0.20 -9.40
C SER A 140 -19.31 0.07 -8.03
N MET A 141 -19.73 -0.60 -6.98
CA MET A 141 -19.18 -0.46 -5.62
C MET A 141 -17.99 -1.41 -5.34
N GLU A 142 -17.79 -2.44 -6.17
CA GLU A 142 -16.77 -3.46 -5.93
C GLU A 142 -15.38 -2.84 -5.72
N SER A 143 -14.99 -1.91 -6.60
CA SER A 143 -13.70 -1.23 -6.55
C SER A 143 -13.51 -0.46 -5.24
N MET A 144 -14.53 0.28 -4.81
CA MET A 144 -14.50 1.02 -3.55
C MET A 144 -14.31 0.10 -2.34
N VAL A 145 -15.10 -0.98 -2.26
CA VAL A 145 -15.06 -1.92 -1.14
C VAL A 145 -13.71 -2.62 -1.03
N ARG A 146 -13.14 -3.02 -2.17
CA ARG A 146 -11.79 -3.60 -2.24
C ARG A 146 -10.72 -2.60 -1.76
N ALA A 147 -10.78 -1.36 -2.23
CA ALA A 147 -9.84 -0.32 -1.83
C ALA A 147 -9.92 0.01 -0.34
N GLN A 148 -11.14 0.13 0.20
CA GLN A 148 -11.35 0.37 1.63
C GLN A 148 -10.80 -0.77 2.49
N LYS A 149 -11.01 -2.03 2.06
CA LYS A 149 -10.44 -3.19 2.76
C LYS A 149 -8.92 -3.20 2.71
N GLY A 150 -8.34 -2.90 1.53
CA GLY A 150 -6.90 -2.77 1.36
C GLY A 150 -6.31 -1.68 2.26
N ALA A 151 -6.92 -0.51 2.32
CA ALA A 151 -6.52 0.59 3.18
C ALA A 151 -6.54 0.21 4.67
N GLU A 152 -7.63 -0.42 5.13
CA GLU A 152 -7.78 -0.88 6.52
C GLU A 152 -6.63 -1.83 6.93
N LEU A 153 -6.36 -2.84 6.11
CA LEU A 153 -5.36 -3.85 6.40
C LEU A 153 -3.95 -3.29 6.33
N THR A 154 -3.66 -2.47 5.30
CA THR A 154 -2.35 -1.86 5.12
C THR A 154 -2.05 -0.85 6.22
N ARG A 155 -3.03 -0.03 6.63
CA ARG A 155 -2.89 0.85 7.79
C ARG A 155 -2.46 0.10 9.04
N LYS A 156 -3.12 -1.02 9.37
CA LYS A 156 -2.75 -1.86 10.52
C LYS A 156 -1.31 -2.36 10.41
N ARG A 157 -0.92 -2.80 9.23
CA ARG A 157 0.44 -3.29 8.98
C ARG A 157 1.50 -2.21 9.13
N VAL A 158 1.21 -1.00 8.68
CA VAL A 158 2.07 0.17 8.87
C VAL A 158 2.42 0.37 10.35
N TYR A 159 1.44 0.33 11.24
CA TYR A 159 1.70 0.48 12.69
C TYR A 159 2.53 -0.68 13.24
N GLU A 160 2.27 -1.91 12.83
CA GLU A 160 3.06 -3.08 13.25
C GLU A 160 4.53 -2.97 12.83
N LEU A 161 4.79 -2.55 11.60
CA LEU A 161 6.14 -2.37 11.09
C LEU A 161 6.84 -1.16 11.74
N MET A 162 6.10 -0.08 12.05
CA MET A 162 6.64 1.04 12.80
C MET A 162 7.12 0.64 14.20
N GLU A 163 6.41 -0.25 14.90
CA GLU A 163 6.88 -0.78 16.19
C GLU A 163 8.22 -1.50 16.07
N ILE A 164 8.45 -2.22 14.97
CA ILE A 164 9.72 -2.90 14.69
C ILE A 164 10.82 -1.87 14.43
N VAL A 165 10.55 -0.85 13.61
CA VAL A 165 11.51 0.24 13.35
C VAL A 165 11.91 0.96 14.64
N GLU A 166 10.98 1.12 15.57
CA GLU A 166 11.19 1.77 16.86
C GLU A 166 11.83 0.86 17.93
N GLY A 167 12.12 -0.41 17.59
CA GLY A 167 12.71 -1.37 18.51
C GLY A 167 11.79 -1.81 19.66
N LYS A 168 10.48 -1.75 19.45
CA LYS A 168 9.47 -2.15 20.44
C LYS A 168 9.06 -3.63 20.31
N ARG A 169 9.49 -4.29 19.26
CA ARG A 169 9.26 -5.72 18.97
C ARG A 169 10.49 -6.41 18.45
#